data_b9eab9ad1323dddc6c1241384e9212aa
#
_entry.id   b9eab9ad1323dddc6c1241384e9212aa
#
_cell.length_a   1.000
_cell.length_b   1.000
_cell.length_c   1.000
_cell.angle_alpha   90.00
_cell.angle_beta   90.00
_cell.angle_gamma   90.00
#
_symmetry.space_group_name_H-M   'P 1'
#
loop_
_entity.id
_entity.type
_entity.pdbx_description
1 polymer ?
#
loop_
_entity_poly.entity_id
_entity_poly.type
_entity_poly.pdbx_seq_one_letter_code
_entity_poly.pdbx_strand_id
1 'polypeptide(L)'
;MTGVQTCALPICEGFVDGVRVPAAQALAAAGLIALELGPNEGLALLNGTQASTALAIHAAQRLGRVFDAAVAVGAMTVDAAKGSDTPFDDRIHAARGQRGQRIVAARYREWLAGSALRASHLDCDRVQDPYCLRCQPQVMGACLDQIDHAWKILLIEANGVSDTPIVFADTLQALSGGNFHAEPVAFAADNLALAIAEIGALAERRDRRAHV
;
A
#
# COMPACT_ATOMS: atom_id res chain seq x y z
N MET A 1 -5.39 17.80 0.53
CA MET A 1 -4.21 18.37 -0.16
C MET A 1 -4.42 18.58 -1.67
N THR A 2 -5.64 18.55 -2.17
CA THR A 2 -5.96 18.76 -3.58
C THR A 2 -6.01 20.25 -4.00
N GLY A 3 -5.95 21.17 -3.08
CA GLY A 3 -6.02 22.61 -3.36
C GLY A 3 -4.69 23.27 -3.75
N VAL A 4 -3.54 22.65 -3.49
CA VAL A 4 -2.24 23.32 -3.66
C VAL A 4 -1.76 23.35 -5.12
N GLN A 5 -2.06 22.33 -5.91
CA GLN A 5 -1.64 22.27 -7.30
C GLN A 5 -2.35 23.27 -8.22
N THR A 6 -3.62 23.52 -7.95
CA THR A 6 -4.42 24.51 -8.71
C THR A 6 -4.18 25.95 -8.28
N CYS A 7 -3.70 26.20 -7.08
CA CYS A 7 -3.42 27.53 -6.56
C CYS A 7 -2.08 28.12 -6.99
N ALA A 8 -1.18 27.34 -7.60
CA ALA A 8 0.11 27.85 -8.08
C ALA A 8 -0.02 28.83 -9.26
N LEU A 9 -1.13 28.80 -9.97
CA LEU A 9 -1.42 29.67 -11.12
C LEU A 9 -2.51 30.70 -10.73
N PRO A 10 -2.36 31.98 -11.10
CA PRO A 10 -3.29 33.05 -10.71
C PRO A 10 -4.68 32.96 -11.35
N ILE A 11 -4.89 32.02 -12.28
CA ILE A 11 -6.16 31.81 -13.01
C ILE A 11 -7.15 30.88 -12.27
N CYS A 12 -6.71 30.23 -11.16
CA CYS A 12 -7.52 29.30 -10.40
C CYS A 12 -8.18 29.96 -9.19
N GLU A 13 -8.94 29.19 -8.42
CA GLU A 13 -9.55 29.59 -7.16
C GLU A 13 -9.02 28.71 -6.02
N GLY A 14 -9.02 29.23 -4.82
CA GLY A 14 -8.62 28.54 -3.60
C GLY A 14 -9.59 28.82 -2.45
N PHE A 15 -9.35 28.23 -1.29
CA PHE A 15 -10.12 28.47 -0.09
C PHE A 15 -9.24 29.11 0.97
N VAL A 16 -9.74 30.22 1.57
CA VAL A 16 -9.15 30.87 2.75
C VAL A 16 -10.23 30.88 3.82
N ASP A 17 -9.96 30.24 4.96
CA ASP A 17 -10.90 30.10 6.07
C ASP A 17 -12.27 29.56 5.66
N GLY A 18 -12.30 28.63 4.71
CA GLY A 18 -13.52 28.01 4.19
C GLY A 18 -14.26 28.85 3.14
N VAL A 19 -13.78 30.04 2.80
CA VAL A 19 -14.35 30.91 1.77
C VAL A 19 -13.59 30.75 0.45
N ARG A 20 -14.32 30.56 -0.65
CA ARG A 20 -13.77 30.45 -2.00
C ARG A 20 -13.35 31.82 -2.51
N VAL A 21 -12.09 31.97 -2.87
CA VAL A 21 -11.50 33.22 -3.34
C VAL A 21 -10.62 32.97 -4.57
N PRO A 22 -10.31 34.03 -5.39
CA PRO A 22 -9.33 33.91 -6.47
C PRO A 22 -7.98 33.40 -5.96
N ALA A 23 -7.27 32.58 -6.75
CA ALA A 23 -6.00 31.97 -6.36
C ALA A 23 -4.95 33.02 -5.96
N ALA A 24 -4.89 34.17 -6.64
CA ALA A 24 -3.99 35.26 -6.26
C ALA A 24 -4.23 35.76 -4.83
N GLN A 25 -5.48 35.86 -4.40
CA GLN A 25 -5.84 36.25 -3.04
C GLN A 25 -5.49 35.14 -2.02
N ALA A 26 -5.73 33.87 -2.38
CA ALA A 26 -5.38 32.73 -1.53
C ALA A 26 -3.86 32.63 -1.34
N LEU A 27 -3.09 32.83 -2.40
CA LEU A 27 -1.62 32.84 -2.33
C LEU A 27 -1.11 33.99 -1.46
N ALA A 28 -1.65 35.21 -1.66
CA ALA A 28 -1.28 36.36 -0.84
C ALA A 28 -1.60 36.17 0.65
N ALA A 29 -2.76 35.58 0.97
CA ALA A 29 -3.14 35.24 2.34
C ALA A 29 -2.20 34.19 2.98
N ALA A 30 -1.63 33.30 2.16
CA ALA A 30 -0.63 32.30 2.59
C ALA A 30 0.81 32.83 2.60
N GLY A 31 1.05 34.09 2.21
CA GLY A 31 2.39 34.67 2.07
C GLY A 31 3.19 34.09 0.91
N LEU A 32 2.52 33.54 -0.09
CA LEU A 32 3.12 32.93 -1.28
C LEU A 32 3.02 33.83 -2.50
N ILE A 33 3.99 33.72 -3.38
CA ILE A 33 4.02 34.42 -4.68
C ILE A 33 3.62 33.39 -5.75
N ALA A 34 2.82 33.83 -6.74
CA ALA A 34 2.47 33.00 -7.88
C ALA A 34 3.75 32.62 -8.66
N LEU A 35 3.83 31.35 -9.08
CA LEU A 35 4.95 30.86 -9.90
C LEU A 35 4.84 31.40 -11.33
N GLU A 36 5.95 31.92 -11.85
CA GLU A 36 6.14 32.19 -13.27
C GLU A 36 6.74 30.94 -13.93
N LEU A 37 5.94 30.27 -14.78
CA LEU A 37 6.34 29.03 -15.43
C LEU A 37 7.22 29.31 -16.64
N GLY A 38 8.38 28.68 -16.72
CA GLY A 38 9.26 28.67 -17.86
C GLY A 38 8.75 27.72 -18.98
N PRO A 39 9.51 27.62 -20.08
CA PRO A 39 9.20 26.69 -21.17
C PRO A 39 9.06 25.25 -20.67
N ASN A 40 8.02 24.54 -21.12
CA ASN A 40 7.66 23.18 -20.76
C ASN A 40 7.20 22.93 -19.29
N GLU A 41 7.42 23.84 -18.37
CA GLU A 41 7.08 23.63 -16.95
C GLU A 41 5.56 23.50 -16.74
N GLY A 42 4.74 24.24 -17.50
CA GLY A 42 3.29 24.10 -17.43
C GLY A 42 2.80 22.72 -17.85
N LEU A 43 3.38 22.11 -18.88
CA LEU A 43 3.06 20.75 -19.30
C LEU A 43 3.57 19.73 -18.28
N ALA A 44 4.78 19.90 -17.77
CA ALA A 44 5.39 19.00 -16.78
C ALA A 44 4.59 18.90 -15.47
N LEU A 45 3.86 19.96 -15.09
CA LEU A 45 2.98 19.93 -13.91
C LEU A 45 1.71 19.08 -14.12
N LEU A 46 1.29 18.83 -15.37
CA LEU A 46 0.04 18.16 -15.69
C LEU A 46 0.27 16.77 -16.29
N ASN A 47 1.23 16.67 -17.19
CA ASN A 47 1.44 15.51 -18.06
C ASN A 47 2.64 14.68 -17.57
N GLY A 48 2.45 13.99 -16.46
CA GLY A 48 3.44 13.10 -15.86
C GLY A 48 2.83 12.24 -14.78
N THR A 49 3.63 11.38 -14.20
CA THR A 49 3.16 10.39 -13.20
C THR A 49 3.33 10.84 -11.75
N GLN A 50 3.82 12.06 -11.51
CA GLN A 50 4.25 12.53 -10.19
C GLN A 50 3.12 12.47 -9.16
N ALA A 51 1.94 13.01 -9.51
CA ALA A 51 0.81 13.06 -8.58
C ALA A 51 0.25 11.66 -8.28
N SER A 52 0.07 10.83 -9.31
CA SER A 52 -0.42 9.45 -9.16
C SER A 52 0.57 8.59 -8.37
N THR A 53 1.86 8.71 -8.64
CA THR A 53 2.93 7.99 -7.92
C THR A 53 2.98 8.41 -6.45
N ALA A 54 2.91 9.71 -6.15
CA ALA A 54 2.90 10.20 -4.78
C ALA A 54 1.70 9.69 -3.98
N LEU A 55 0.50 9.70 -4.57
CA LEU A 55 -0.71 9.15 -3.96
C LEU A 55 -0.60 7.65 -3.74
N ALA A 56 -0.09 6.89 -4.71
CA ALA A 56 0.09 5.46 -4.62
C ALA A 56 1.12 5.07 -3.55
N ILE A 57 2.24 5.78 -3.44
CA ILE A 57 3.24 5.59 -2.37
C ILE A 57 2.62 5.86 -1.00
N HIS A 58 1.88 6.95 -0.84
CA HIS A 58 1.20 7.26 0.42
C HIS A 58 0.21 6.16 0.80
N ALA A 59 -0.58 5.67 -0.16
CA ALA A 59 -1.50 4.56 0.05
C ALA A 59 -0.78 3.26 0.42
N ALA A 60 0.32 2.92 -0.27
CA ALA A 60 1.13 1.74 0.01
C ALA A 60 1.75 1.77 1.42
N GLN A 61 2.23 2.93 1.90
CA GLN A 61 2.73 3.09 3.27
C GLN A 61 1.63 2.85 4.32
N ARG A 62 0.42 3.34 4.07
CA ARG A 62 -0.73 3.09 4.95
C ARG A 62 -1.13 1.64 4.95
N LEU A 63 -1.16 1.01 3.76
CA LEU A 63 -1.47 -0.42 3.61
C LEU A 63 -0.44 -1.29 4.35
N GLY A 64 0.84 -0.96 4.32
CA GLY A 64 1.86 -1.67 5.11
C GLY A 64 1.52 -1.71 6.60
N ARG A 65 1.11 -0.58 7.18
CA ARG A 65 0.66 -0.54 8.59
C ARG A 65 -0.60 -1.35 8.85
N VAL A 66 -1.57 -1.32 7.92
CA VAL A 66 -2.79 -2.14 8.00
C VAL A 66 -2.45 -3.62 7.93
N PHE A 67 -1.53 -4.01 7.04
CA PHE A 67 -1.05 -5.37 6.91
C PHE A 67 -0.41 -5.88 8.21
N ASP A 68 0.50 -5.12 8.80
CA ASP A 68 1.17 -5.50 10.05
C ASP A 68 0.15 -5.64 11.19
N ALA A 69 -0.80 -4.70 11.32
CA ALA A 69 -1.88 -4.79 12.29
C ALA A 69 -2.78 -6.01 12.06
N ALA A 70 -3.11 -6.33 10.80
CA ALA A 70 -3.95 -7.48 10.46
C ALA A 70 -3.27 -8.82 10.80
N VAL A 71 -1.95 -8.92 10.61
CA VAL A 71 -1.16 -10.11 11.02
C VAL A 71 -1.16 -10.24 12.55
N ALA A 72 -0.94 -9.13 13.28
CA ALA A 72 -0.99 -9.11 14.74
C ALA A 72 -2.35 -9.55 15.29
N VAL A 73 -3.41 -8.92 14.82
CA VAL A 73 -4.79 -9.27 15.21
C VAL A 73 -5.13 -10.71 14.82
N GLY A 74 -4.60 -11.18 13.69
CA GLY A 74 -4.73 -12.58 13.28
C GLY A 74 -4.12 -13.56 14.28
N ALA A 75 -2.90 -13.29 14.75
CA ALA A 75 -2.25 -14.11 15.78
C ALA A 75 -3.02 -14.07 17.11
N MET A 76 -3.45 -12.88 17.55
CA MET A 76 -4.31 -12.73 18.74
C MET A 76 -5.60 -13.52 18.62
N THR A 77 -6.21 -13.57 17.43
CA THR A 77 -7.44 -14.34 17.20
C THR A 77 -7.19 -15.85 17.32
N VAL A 78 -6.07 -16.35 16.78
CA VAL A 78 -5.68 -17.77 16.92
C VAL A 78 -5.51 -18.12 18.40
N ASP A 79 -4.81 -17.28 19.14
CA ASP A 79 -4.55 -17.48 20.57
C ASP A 79 -5.86 -17.46 21.40
N ALA A 80 -6.69 -16.43 21.22
CA ALA A 80 -7.96 -16.29 21.93
C ALA A 80 -8.95 -17.43 21.62
N ALA A 81 -8.96 -17.92 20.38
CA ALA A 81 -9.78 -19.06 19.95
C ALA A 81 -9.20 -20.41 20.36
N LYS A 82 -8.05 -20.45 21.07
CA LYS A 82 -7.28 -21.66 21.40
C LYS A 82 -6.98 -22.51 20.16
N GLY A 83 -6.66 -21.82 19.04
CA GLY A 83 -6.33 -22.47 17.77
C GLY A 83 -4.98 -23.19 17.81
N SER A 84 -4.77 -24.12 16.88
CA SER A 84 -3.52 -24.84 16.73
C SER A 84 -2.43 -23.96 16.10
N ASP A 85 -1.19 -24.12 16.55
CA ASP A 85 0.00 -23.54 15.95
C ASP A 85 0.61 -24.42 14.85
N THR A 86 0.17 -25.67 14.76
CA THR A 86 0.61 -26.64 13.73
C THR A 86 0.49 -26.07 12.30
N PRO A 87 -0.56 -25.32 11.90
CA PRO A 87 -0.65 -24.73 10.58
C PRO A 87 0.46 -23.74 10.24
N PHE A 88 1.23 -23.26 11.22
CA PHE A 88 2.31 -22.29 11.04
C PHE A 88 3.71 -22.97 11.02
N ASP A 89 3.80 -24.29 11.07
CA ASP A 89 5.06 -25.04 11.00
C ASP A 89 5.80 -24.72 9.68
N ASP A 90 7.10 -24.39 9.81
CA ASP A 90 7.92 -23.95 8.67
C ASP A 90 7.98 -24.98 7.52
N ARG A 91 7.94 -26.26 7.85
CA ARG A 91 8.00 -27.35 6.87
C ARG A 91 6.84 -27.29 5.87
N ILE A 92 5.64 -26.90 6.35
CA ILE A 92 4.45 -26.74 5.49
C ILE A 92 4.70 -25.63 4.45
N HIS A 93 5.24 -24.52 4.90
CA HIS A 93 5.43 -23.31 4.07
C HIS A 93 6.66 -23.44 3.17
N ALA A 94 7.71 -24.09 3.65
CA ALA A 94 8.89 -24.41 2.84
C ALA A 94 8.56 -25.37 1.69
N ALA A 95 7.73 -26.37 1.95
CA ALA A 95 7.29 -27.33 0.91
C ALA A 95 6.52 -26.65 -0.23
N ARG A 96 5.77 -25.58 0.04
CA ARG A 96 5.05 -24.83 -0.99
C ARG A 96 5.93 -23.77 -1.69
N GLY A 97 6.92 -23.20 -1.00
CA GLY A 97 7.93 -22.32 -1.58
C GLY A 97 7.53 -20.86 -1.77
N GLN A 98 6.29 -20.44 -1.44
CA GLN A 98 5.84 -19.04 -1.56
C GLN A 98 6.51 -18.16 -0.49
N ARG A 99 7.22 -17.11 -0.92
CA ARG A 99 8.04 -16.25 -0.06
C ARG A 99 7.21 -15.55 1.02
N GLY A 100 6.15 -14.83 0.64
CA GLY A 100 5.30 -14.09 1.57
C GLY A 100 4.63 -15.01 2.58
N GLN A 101 4.18 -16.20 2.15
CA GLN A 101 3.61 -17.21 3.02
C GLN A 101 4.60 -17.66 4.12
N ARG A 102 5.86 -17.86 3.78
CA ARG A 102 6.91 -18.24 4.75
C ARG A 102 7.17 -17.12 5.75
N ILE A 103 7.23 -15.86 5.31
CA ILE A 103 7.43 -14.70 6.15
C ILE A 103 6.26 -14.55 7.15
N VAL A 104 5.04 -14.65 6.67
CA VAL A 104 3.86 -14.53 7.54
C VAL A 104 3.81 -15.66 8.56
N ALA A 105 4.04 -16.91 8.14
CA ALA A 105 4.08 -18.05 9.05
C ALA A 105 5.15 -17.90 10.15
N ALA A 106 6.31 -17.35 9.79
CA ALA A 106 7.36 -17.06 10.77
C ALA A 106 6.91 -16.04 11.82
N ARG A 107 6.23 -14.96 11.41
CA ARG A 107 5.65 -13.96 12.33
C ARG A 107 4.61 -14.58 13.27
N TYR A 108 3.77 -15.48 12.78
CA TYR A 108 2.80 -16.19 13.62
C TYR A 108 3.48 -17.08 14.67
N ARG A 109 4.50 -17.83 14.27
CA ARG A 109 5.29 -18.65 15.23
C ARG A 109 5.93 -17.79 16.32
N GLU A 110 6.51 -16.66 15.94
CA GLU A 110 7.13 -15.71 16.87
C GLU A 110 6.12 -15.16 17.88
N TRP A 111 4.97 -14.72 17.42
CA TRP A 111 3.97 -14.07 18.28
C TRP A 111 3.18 -15.06 19.15
N LEU A 112 3.03 -16.31 18.73
CA LEU A 112 2.36 -17.36 19.50
C LEU A 112 3.32 -18.08 20.45
N ALA A 113 4.62 -17.84 20.35
CA ALA A 113 5.62 -18.46 21.19
C ALA A 113 5.40 -18.12 22.67
N GLY A 114 5.39 -19.16 23.53
CA GLY A 114 5.22 -19.00 24.97
C GLY A 114 3.81 -18.65 25.44
N SER A 115 2.82 -18.68 24.57
CA SER A 115 1.42 -18.43 24.96
C SER A 115 0.90 -19.52 25.92
N ALA A 116 0.46 -19.10 27.10
CA ALA A 116 -0.19 -19.99 28.07
C ALA A 116 -1.58 -20.46 27.59
N LEU A 117 -2.30 -19.61 26.84
CA LEU A 117 -3.57 -19.99 26.23
C LEU A 117 -3.38 -21.11 25.22
N ARG A 118 -2.39 -20.99 24.36
CA ARG A 118 -2.05 -22.02 23.39
C ARG A 118 -1.62 -23.31 24.09
N ALA A 119 -0.75 -23.21 25.10
CA ALA A 119 -0.28 -24.37 25.87
C ALA A 119 -1.42 -25.09 26.62
N SER A 120 -2.47 -24.39 27.03
CA SER A 120 -3.63 -24.99 27.71
C SER A 120 -4.51 -25.86 26.82
N HIS A 121 -4.24 -25.89 25.50
CA HIS A 121 -5.10 -26.57 24.51
C HIS A 121 -4.30 -27.46 23.53
N LEU A 122 -3.25 -28.12 24.04
CA LEU A 122 -2.41 -29.00 23.24
C LEU A 122 -3.09 -30.32 22.85
N ASP A 123 -3.91 -30.88 23.77
CA ASP A 123 -4.63 -32.14 23.59
C ASP A 123 -6.06 -31.91 23.09
N CYS A 124 -6.19 -31.18 21.96
CA CYS A 124 -7.49 -30.88 21.37
C CYS A 124 -8.01 -32.05 20.53
N ASP A 125 -9.29 -32.39 20.68
CA ASP A 125 -10.00 -33.41 19.93
C ASP A 125 -10.44 -32.95 18.51
N ARG A 126 -10.29 -31.65 18.22
CA ARG A 126 -10.63 -31.10 16.92
C ARG A 126 -9.60 -31.55 15.87
N VAL A 127 -10.09 -32.05 14.74
CA VAL A 127 -9.25 -32.48 13.64
C VAL A 127 -8.48 -31.29 13.03
N GLN A 128 -9.12 -30.14 12.90
CA GLN A 128 -8.50 -28.91 12.40
C GLN A 128 -9.30 -27.68 12.77
N ASP A 129 -8.63 -26.53 12.83
CA ASP A 129 -9.27 -25.22 13.02
C ASP A 129 -10.01 -24.74 11.77
N PRO A 130 -10.92 -23.78 11.92
CA PRO A 130 -11.56 -23.11 10.80
C PRO A 130 -10.53 -22.51 9.83
N TYR A 131 -10.91 -22.47 8.56
CA TYR A 131 -10.05 -21.95 7.48
C TYR A 131 -9.46 -20.57 7.78
N CYS A 132 -10.28 -19.64 8.30
CA CYS A 132 -9.85 -18.28 8.61
C CYS A 132 -8.82 -18.15 9.74
N LEU A 133 -8.58 -19.20 10.53
CA LEU A 133 -7.52 -19.28 11.52
C LEU A 133 -6.26 -19.95 10.95
N ARG A 134 -6.39 -21.10 10.29
CA ARG A 134 -5.25 -21.92 9.86
C ARG A 134 -4.62 -21.50 8.53
N CYS A 135 -5.36 -20.84 7.64
CA CYS A 135 -4.86 -20.46 6.30
C CYS A 135 -4.36 -19.02 6.21
N GLN A 136 -4.16 -18.35 7.34
CA GLN A 136 -3.68 -16.96 7.37
C GLN A 136 -2.32 -16.78 6.69
N PRO A 137 -1.32 -17.65 6.85
CA PRO A 137 -0.06 -17.50 6.14
C PRO A 137 -0.22 -17.55 4.62
N GLN A 138 -1.12 -18.39 4.11
CA GLN A 138 -1.36 -18.55 2.67
C GLN A 138 -1.99 -17.28 2.09
N VAL A 139 -3.01 -16.74 2.75
CA VAL A 139 -3.75 -15.56 2.28
C VAL A 139 -2.93 -14.29 2.50
N MET A 140 -2.49 -14.04 3.73
CA MET A 140 -1.72 -12.83 4.05
C MET A 140 -0.36 -12.82 3.35
N GLY A 141 0.25 -13.99 3.13
CA GLY A 141 1.49 -14.10 2.38
C GLY A 141 1.32 -13.73 0.91
N ALA A 142 0.22 -14.13 0.27
CA ALA A 142 -0.10 -13.70 -1.09
C ALA A 142 -0.30 -12.19 -1.16
N CYS A 143 -1.00 -11.59 -0.17
CA CYS A 143 -1.14 -10.14 -0.09
C CYS A 143 0.23 -9.44 0.08
N LEU A 144 1.12 -9.97 0.92
CA LEU A 144 2.47 -9.43 1.10
C LEU A 144 3.27 -9.42 -0.21
N ASP A 145 3.22 -10.50 -0.98
CA ASP A 145 3.94 -10.60 -2.25
C ASP A 145 3.40 -9.56 -3.27
N GLN A 146 2.08 -9.27 -3.29
CA GLN A 146 1.51 -8.21 -4.12
C GLN A 146 1.91 -6.81 -3.65
N ILE A 147 1.92 -6.57 -2.35
CA ILE A 147 2.36 -5.31 -1.75
C ILE A 147 3.84 -5.05 -2.10
N ASP A 148 4.70 -6.05 -1.93
CA ASP A 148 6.12 -5.96 -2.26
C ASP A 148 6.35 -5.70 -3.76
N HIS A 149 5.57 -6.35 -4.62
CA HIS A 149 5.62 -6.13 -6.07
C HIS A 149 5.26 -4.70 -6.44
N ALA A 150 4.11 -4.23 -5.96
CA ALA A 150 3.65 -2.86 -6.20
C ALA A 150 4.65 -1.82 -5.66
N TRP A 151 5.20 -2.06 -4.48
CA TRP A 151 6.20 -1.17 -3.87
C TRP A 151 7.45 -1.01 -4.72
N LYS A 152 7.96 -2.10 -5.31
CA LYS A 152 9.12 -2.04 -6.22
C LYS A 152 8.85 -1.19 -7.45
N ILE A 153 7.67 -1.34 -8.05
CA ILE A 153 7.26 -0.53 -9.21
C ILE A 153 7.20 0.95 -8.84
N LEU A 154 6.54 1.27 -7.72
CA LEU A 154 6.38 2.65 -7.27
C LEU A 154 7.71 3.33 -6.94
N LEU A 155 8.69 2.58 -6.38
CA LEU A 155 10.02 3.11 -6.13
C LEU A 155 10.80 3.42 -7.41
N ILE A 156 10.66 2.59 -8.44
CA ILE A 156 11.26 2.84 -9.76
C ILE A 156 10.64 4.11 -10.35
N GLU A 157 9.32 4.20 -10.35
CA GLU A 157 8.58 5.33 -10.90
C GLU A 157 8.88 6.65 -10.18
N ALA A 158 9.02 6.61 -8.84
CA ALA A 158 9.35 7.77 -8.03
C ALA A 158 10.74 8.37 -8.33
N ASN A 159 11.63 7.57 -8.92
CA ASN A 159 12.99 7.99 -9.32
C ASN A 159 13.13 8.08 -10.85
N GLY A 160 12.06 7.79 -11.59
CA GLY A 160 12.06 7.84 -13.05
C GLY A 160 11.83 9.25 -13.59
N VAL A 161 12.18 9.45 -14.84
CA VAL A 161 11.84 10.66 -15.61
C VAL A 161 10.54 10.40 -16.36
N SER A 162 9.46 11.03 -15.94
CA SER A 162 8.10 10.83 -16.46
C SER A 162 7.60 12.01 -17.29
N ASP A 163 8.49 12.71 -17.99
CA ASP A 163 8.18 13.86 -18.85
C ASP A 163 8.41 13.56 -20.33
N THR A 164 8.02 14.50 -21.20
CA THR A 164 8.26 14.50 -22.63
C THR A 164 8.22 15.94 -23.19
N PRO A 165 9.18 16.34 -24.06
CA PRO A 165 10.38 15.61 -24.45
C PRO A 165 11.42 15.52 -23.33
N ILE A 166 12.22 14.46 -23.35
CA ILE A 166 13.38 14.31 -22.45
C ILE A 166 14.59 14.95 -23.09
N VAL A 167 15.29 15.79 -22.33
CA VAL A 167 16.50 16.49 -22.78
C VAL A 167 17.73 15.73 -22.31
N PHE A 168 18.57 15.33 -23.27
CA PHE A 168 19.88 14.70 -23.02
C PHE A 168 20.97 15.75 -23.28
N ALA A 169 21.44 16.37 -22.20
CA ALA A 169 22.34 17.50 -22.27
C ALA A 169 23.75 17.14 -22.82
N ASP A 170 24.19 15.92 -22.59
CA ASP A 170 25.47 15.37 -23.07
C ASP A 170 25.52 15.22 -24.61
N THR A 171 24.37 14.93 -25.23
CA THR A 171 24.24 14.77 -26.69
C THR A 171 23.52 15.94 -27.36
N LEU A 172 23.06 16.92 -26.60
CA LEU A 172 22.25 18.06 -27.05
C LEU A 172 20.98 17.61 -27.83
N GLN A 173 20.36 16.53 -27.41
CA GLN A 173 19.18 15.97 -28.03
C GLN A 173 17.94 16.14 -27.14
N ALA A 174 16.81 16.45 -27.76
CA ALA A 174 15.50 16.37 -27.13
C ALA A 174 14.68 15.28 -27.83
N LEU A 175 14.31 14.25 -27.07
CA LEU A 175 13.61 13.08 -27.61
C LEU A 175 12.20 12.99 -27.03
N SER A 176 11.21 12.95 -27.91
CA SER A 176 9.80 12.73 -27.50
C SER A 176 9.53 11.25 -27.33
N GLY A 177 8.95 10.90 -26.17
CA GLY A 177 8.61 9.54 -25.81
C GLY A 177 7.24 9.48 -25.10
N GLY A 178 6.97 8.37 -24.42
CA GLY A 178 5.72 8.10 -23.72
C GLY A 178 5.87 7.94 -22.20
N ASN A 179 6.95 8.44 -21.61
CA ASN A 179 7.23 8.22 -20.18
C ASN A 179 6.21 8.86 -19.22
N PHE A 180 5.36 9.74 -19.72
CA PHE A 180 4.21 10.28 -18.99
C PHE A 180 3.09 9.26 -18.77
N HIS A 181 3.15 8.08 -19.40
CA HIS A 181 2.10 7.06 -19.32
C HIS A 181 2.16 6.31 -18.00
N ALA A 182 1.13 6.47 -17.18
CA ALA A 182 1.09 5.98 -15.80
C ALA A 182 0.67 4.51 -15.65
N GLU A 183 0.70 3.68 -16.71
CA GLU A 183 0.25 2.28 -16.66
C GLU A 183 0.96 1.45 -15.56
N PRO A 184 2.28 1.58 -15.34
CA PRO A 184 2.94 0.87 -14.24
C PRO A 184 2.35 1.24 -12.87
N VAL A 185 2.01 2.53 -12.68
CA VAL A 185 1.40 3.01 -11.42
C VAL A 185 -0.04 2.50 -11.29
N ALA A 186 -0.80 2.47 -12.38
CA ALA A 186 -2.17 1.96 -12.40
C ALA A 186 -2.23 0.49 -11.98
N PHE A 187 -1.42 -0.38 -12.58
CA PHE A 187 -1.36 -1.80 -12.19
C PHE A 187 -0.85 -1.99 -10.77
N ALA A 188 0.12 -1.20 -10.32
CA ALA A 188 0.56 -1.25 -8.92
C ALA A 188 -0.58 -0.87 -7.95
N ALA A 189 -1.37 0.15 -8.28
CA ALA A 189 -2.52 0.58 -7.48
C ALA A 189 -3.62 -0.48 -7.43
N ASP A 190 -3.93 -1.14 -8.55
CA ASP A 190 -4.90 -2.22 -8.61
C ASP A 190 -4.46 -3.43 -7.80
N ASN A 191 -3.18 -3.81 -7.85
CA ASN A 191 -2.62 -4.87 -7.02
C ASN A 191 -2.74 -4.53 -5.52
N LEU A 192 -2.50 -3.29 -5.12
CA LEU A 192 -2.69 -2.84 -3.73
C LEU A 192 -4.17 -2.90 -3.33
N ALA A 193 -5.09 -2.53 -4.23
CA ALA A 193 -6.54 -2.61 -3.97
C ALA A 193 -7.00 -4.05 -3.77
N LEU A 194 -6.52 -4.99 -4.57
CA LEU A 194 -6.80 -6.43 -4.40
C LEU A 194 -6.26 -6.94 -3.06
N ALA A 195 -5.02 -6.60 -2.71
CA ALA A 195 -4.41 -7.03 -1.46
C ALA A 195 -5.18 -6.52 -0.23
N ILE A 196 -5.57 -5.24 -0.20
CA ILE A 196 -6.32 -4.69 0.95
C ILE A 196 -7.73 -5.27 1.04
N ALA A 197 -8.39 -5.53 -0.08
CA ALA A 197 -9.70 -6.16 -0.11
C ALA A 197 -9.65 -7.57 0.50
N GLU A 198 -8.65 -8.36 0.15
CA GLU A 198 -8.48 -9.73 0.69
C GLU A 198 -8.11 -9.74 2.17
N ILE A 199 -7.27 -8.79 2.64
CA ILE A 199 -6.98 -8.60 4.07
C ILE A 199 -8.28 -8.33 4.83
N GLY A 200 -9.13 -7.45 4.31
CA GLY A 200 -10.45 -7.15 4.89
C GLY A 200 -11.39 -8.35 4.87
N ALA A 201 -11.46 -9.09 3.76
CA ALA A 201 -12.30 -10.29 3.64
C ALA A 201 -11.89 -11.39 4.62
N LEU A 202 -10.58 -11.60 4.83
CA LEU A 202 -10.11 -12.56 5.82
C LEU A 202 -10.42 -12.11 7.25
N ALA A 203 -10.29 -10.83 7.54
CA ALA A 203 -10.63 -10.27 8.85
C ALA A 203 -12.11 -10.41 9.18
N GLU A 204 -12.99 -10.13 8.21
CA GLU A 204 -14.45 -10.29 8.33
C GLU A 204 -14.85 -11.74 8.63
N ARG A 205 -14.22 -12.71 7.96
CA ARG A 205 -14.48 -14.13 8.21
C ARG A 205 -14.06 -14.58 9.61
N ARG A 206 -13.03 -13.99 10.18
CA ARG A 206 -12.63 -14.25 11.58
C ARG A 206 -13.64 -13.69 12.56
N ASP A 207 -14.11 -12.46 12.33
CA ASP A 207 -15.12 -11.79 13.15
C ASP A 207 -16.43 -12.59 13.20
N ARG A 208 -16.96 -13.01 12.06
CA ARG A 208 -18.18 -13.83 11.99
C ARG A 208 -18.06 -15.16 12.75
N ARG A 209 -16.88 -15.76 12.85
CA ARG A 209 -16.66 -17.00 13.57
C ARG A 209 -16.57 -16.83 15.07
N ALA A 210 -16.29 -15.62 15.55
CA ALA A 210 -16.27 -15.31 16.97
C ALA A 210 -17.70 -15.18 17.58
N HIS A 211 -18.71 -15.13 16.71
CA HIS A 211 -20.12 -15.00 17.12
C HIS A 211 -20.93 -16.30 16.98
N VAL A 212 -20.31 -17.46 16.73
CA VAL A 212 -21.00 -18.76 16.56
C VAL A 212 -20.64 -19.73 17.68
#